data_17d00ae66084f3514ac6748fbafd64d4
#
_entry.id   17d00ae66084f3514ac6748fbafd64d4
#
_cell.length_a   1.000
_cell.length_b   1.000
_cell.length_c   1.000
_cell.angle_alpha   90.00
_cell.angle_beta   90.00
_cell.angle_gamma   90.00
#
_symmetry.space_group_name_H-M   'P 1'
#
loop_
_entity.id
_entity.type
_entity.pdbx_description
1 polymer ?
#
loop_
_entity_poly.entity_id
_entity_poly.type
_entity_poly.pdbx_seq_one_letter_code
_entity_poly.pdbx_strand_id
1 'polypeptide(L)'
;MKASLCLLLPNNPLLFVDNKHHSSAFIAIKRQPSLKILATTASGHIMSDKNNCNNAYEQDGAEAKHIAQYLPYFPFKGIPRFYDIGGFLEKPHVFQQIIDIFVSRYDAIGIDAVAGLDARGFVLGPPIALALKKPFIMMRKKGKMPNSISSSDYNVEYGTRSGLTVQRDKISEGDRVLIIDDLVATGGTLSSAISLVHLCGGVVVECACVVELKMFIDPPKDSGLPSRTKLFTEMKINHVPIWGLISEDVLTVEAKLHEDYVDDGEEH
;
A
#
# COMPACT_ATOMS: atom_id res chain seq x y z
N MET A 1 -26.15 -34.57 26.93
CA MET A 1 -26.51 -34.35 25.52
C MET A 1 -25.21 -34.30 24.72
N LYS A 2 -24.97 -35.31 23.89
CA LYS A 2 -23.77 -35.40 23.06
C LYS A 2 -24.11 -34.81 21.70
N ALA A 3 -23.42 -33.75 21.30
CA ALA A 3 -23.55 -33.18 19.95
C ALA A 3 -22.60 -33.90 19.03
N SER A 4 -23.13 -34.62 18.04
CA SER A 4 -22.35 -35.19 16.93
C SER A 4 -22.32 -34.17 15.82
N LEU A 5 -21.10 -33.75 15.44
CA LEU A 5 -20.85 -32.92 14.25
C LEU A 5 -20.81 -33.81 13.02
N CYS A 6 -21.75 -33.66 12.13
CA CYS A 6 -21.83 -34.38 10.85
C CYS A 6 -21.27 -33.48 9.74
N LEU A 7 -20.12 -33.81 9.19
CA LEU A 7 -19.55 -33.16 8.00
C LEU A 7 -19.95 -33.98 6.78
N LEU A 8 -20.84 -33.42 5.96
CA LEU A 8 -21.21 -33.98 4.66
C LEU A 8 -20.19 -33.50 3.60
N LEU A 9 -19.37 -34.43 3.12
CA LEU A 9 -18.56 -34.24 1.93
C LEU A 9 -19.28 -34.91 0.74
N PRO A 10 -19.46 -34.26 -0.40
CA PRO A 10 -20.02 -34.90 -1.57
C PRO A 10 -19.04 -35.91 -2.14
N ASN A 11 -19.50 -37.16 -2.30
CA ASN A 11 -18.86 -38.28 -2.99
C ASN A 11 -17.78 -39.09 -2.22
N ASN A 12 -17.91 -39.26 -0.89
CA ASN A 12 -17.16 -40.29 -0.18
C ASN A 12 -18.01 -40.96 0.92
N PRO A 13 -17.82 -42.28 1.18
CA PRO A 13 -18.59 -42.98 2.20
C PRO A 13 -18.23 -42.50 3.60
N LEU A 14 -19.23 -42.49 4.47
CA LEU A 14 -19.17 -42.08 5.86
C LEU A 14 -18.02 -42.75 6.64
N LEU A 15 -17.11 -41.94 7.15
CA LEU A 15 -16.12 -42.36 8.15
C LEU A 15 -16.66 -42.02 9.54
N PHE A 16 -16.98 -43.04 10.33
CA PHE A 16 -17.25 -42.93 11.77
C PHE A 16 -15.92 -42.90 12.53
N VAL A 17 -15.65 -41.83 13.26
CA VAL A 17 -14.54 -41.76 14.20
C VAL A 17 -15.07 -42.01 15.60
N ASP A 18 -14.76 -43.16 16.18
CA ASP A 18 -15.09 -43.48 17.57
C ASP A 18 -13.98 -42.89 18.48
N ASN A 19 -14.38 -42.01 19.39
CA ASN A 19 -13.48 -41.25 20.23
C ASN A 19 -13.25 -41.98 21.57
N LYS A 20 -12.55 -43.10 21.52
CA LYS A 20 -12.01 -43.74 22.73
C LYS A 20 -10.56 -44.17 22.47
N HIS A 21 -9.68 -43.67 23.30
CA HIS A 21 -8.25 -43.93 23.48
C HIS A 21 -7.26 -43.02 22.76
N HIS A 22 -6.52 -42.29 23.59
CA HIS A 22 -5.27 -41.61 23.26
C HIS A 22 -4.29 -42.56 22.60
N SER A 23 -3.98 -42.34 21.34
CA SER A 23 -2.75 -42.82 20.72
C SER A 23 -2.53 -42.05 19.44
N SER A 24 -1.40 -41.38 19.33
CA SER A 24 -1.02 -40.54 18.18
C SER A 24 -0.83 -41.42 16.93
N ALA A 25 -1.76 -41.30 15.98
CA ALA A 25 -1.62 -41.93 14.68
C ALA A 25 -1.11 -40.91 13.67
N PHE A 26 0.15 -41.06 13.25
CA PHE A 26 0.68 -40.33 12.09
C PHE A 26 0.10 -40.94 10.81
N ILE A 27 -0.69 -40.15 10.08
CA ILE A 27 -1.15 -40.53 8.74
C ILE A 27 -0.12 -40.02 7.73
N ALA A 28 0.65 -40.97 7.16
CA ALA A 28 1.53 -40.69 6.03
C ALA A 28 0.70 -40.51 4.74
N ILE A 29 0.58 -39.28 4.26
CA ILE A 29 -0.04 -38.99 2.97
C ILE A 29 0.98 -39.26 1.87
N LYS A 30 0.80 -40.36 1.14
CA LYS A 30 1.54 -40.65 -0.10
C LYS A 30 1.15 -39.64 -1.17
N ARG A 31 2.07 -38.80 -1.61
CA ARG A 31 1.91 -37.92 -2.75
C ARG A 31 1.70 -38.73 -4.02
N GLN A 32 0.57 -38.53 -4.69
CA GLN A 32 0.39 -38.96 -6.09
C GLN A 32 0.64 -37.78 -7.03
N PRO A 33 1.16 -38.02 -8.24
CA PRO A 33 1.56 -36.94 -9.13
C PRO A 33 0.35 -36.34 -9.87
N SER A 34 0.35 -35.01 -9.91
CA SER A 34 -0.29 -34.10 -10.87
C SER A 34 -1.66 -34.48 -11.45
N LEU A 35 -2.72 -34.06 -10.79
CA LEU A 35 -4.00 -33.83 -11.47
C LEU A 35 -4.12 -32.31 -11.72
N LYS A 36 -4.11 -31.89 -12.99
CA LYS A 36 -4.46 -30.51 -13.38
C LYS A 36 -5.96 -30.33 -13.18
N ILE A 37 -6.37 -29.66 -12.11
CA ILE A 37 -7.75 -29.24 -11.93
C ILE A 37 -7.91 -27.92 -12.68
N LEU A 38 -8.59 -27.97 -13.81
CA LEU A 38 -9.16 -26.77 -14.45
C LEU A 38 -10.39 -26.35 -13.64
N ALA A 39 -10.22 -25.37 -12.78
CA ALA A 39 -11.34 -24.72 -12.11
C ALA A 39 -11.89 -23.63 -13.04
N THR A 40 -13.01 -23.93 -13.68
CA THR A 40 -13.80 -22.91 -14.39
C THR A 40 -14.72 -22.26 -13.39
N THR A 41 -14.43 -21.04 -12.96
CA THR A 41 -15.37 -20.22 -12.22
C THR A 41 -16.27 -19.47 -13.20
N ALA A 42 -17.57 -19.40 -12.90
CA ALA A 42 -18.62 -18.80 -13.74
C ALA A 42 -18.62 -17.26 -13.72
N SER A 43 -17.51 -16.62 -13.52
CA SER A 43 -17.29 -15.19 -13.77
C SER A 43 -16.02 -15.08 -14.61
N GLY A 44 -16.16 -14.55 -15.83
CA GLY A 44 -15.11 -14.51 -16.85
C GLY A 44 -13.92 -13.61 -16.50
N HIS A 45 -13.23 -13.92 -15.41
CA HIS A 45 -11.90 -13.37 -15.12
C HIS A 45 -10.89 -14.36 -15.69
N ILE A 46 -10.24 -13.96 -16.75
CA ILE A 46 -9.07 -14.64 -17.31
C ILE A 46 -7.99 -14.57 -16.24
N MET A 47 -7.68 -15.70 -15.61
CA MET A 47 -6.46 -15.81 -14.82
C MET A 47 -5.27 -15.69 -15.77
N SER A 48 -4.55 -14.58 -15.69
CA SER A 48 -3.31 -14.39 -16.42
C SER A 48 -2.28 -15.44 -16.00
N ASP A 49 -1.61 -16.01 -16.99
CA ASP A 49 -0.53 -16.99 -16.85
C ASP A 49 0.56 -16.46 -15.90
N LYS A 50 0.84 -17.18 -14.83
CA LYS A 50 1.87 -16.85 -13.82
C LYS A 50 3.31 -16.88 -14.34
N ASN A 51 3.53 -17.00 -15.64
CA ASN A 51 4.85 -17.11 -16.24
C ASN A 51 5.34 -15.85 -16.96
N ASN A 52 4.65 -14.71 -16.81
CA ASN A 52 5.12 -13.45 -17.37
C ASN A 52 5.34 -12.42 -16.26
N CYS A 53 6.46 -12.54 -15.54
CA CYS A 53 6.89 -11.59 -14.51
C CYS A 53 7.37 -10.23 -15.07
N ASN A 54 7.08 -9.93 -16.31
CA ASN A 54 7.45 -8.70 -17.00
C ASN A 54 6.22 -7.94 -17.49
N ASN A 55 5.35 -7.54 -16.61
CA ASN A 55 4.60 -6.28 -16.74
C ASN A 55 3.74 -6.10 -15.50
N ALA A 56 4.40 -5.69 -14.45
CA ALA A 56 3.75 -4.88 -13.45
C ALA A 56 3.09 -3.69 -14.17
N TYR A 57 1.87 -3.40 -13.80
CA TYR A 57 1.10 -2.27 -14.30
C TYR A 57 1.94 -1.00 -14.44
N GLU A 58 1.86 -0.34 -15.58
CA GLU A 58 2.61 0.88 -15.85
C GLU A 58 1.93 2.08 -15.20
N GLN A 59 2.72 3.03 -14.71
CA GLN A 59 2.20 4.34 -14.32
C GLN A 59 1.45 4.94 -15.52
N ASP A 60 0.28 5.49 -15.27
CA ASP A 60 -0.58 6.12 -16.28
C ASP A 60 -1.09 5.16 -17.39
N GLY A 61 -1.00 3.86 -17.15
CA GLY A 61 -1.52 2.83 -18.04
C GLY A 61 -3.06 2.77 -18.08
N ALA A 62 -3.59 1.71 -18.69
CA ALA A 62 -5.04 1.55 -18.85
C ALA A 62 -5.78 1.45 -17.51
N GLU A 63 -5.22 0.71 -16.56
CA GLU A 63 -5.77 0.53 -15.21
C GLU A 63 -5.73 1.84 -14.42
N ALA A 64 -4.64 2.60 -14.53
CA ALA A 64 -4.50 3.91 -13.91
C ALA A 64 -5.57 4.88 -14.42
N LYS A 65 -5.81 4.94 -15.73
CA LYS A 65 -6.87 5.76 -16.34
C LYS A 65 -8.27 5.34 -15.90
N HIS A 66 -8.51 4.04 -15.76
CA HIS A 66 -9.78 3.54 -15.23
C HIS A 66 -9.98 3.99 -13.77
N ILE A 67 -8.97 3.82 -12.92
CA ILE A 67 -9.04 4.18 -11.50
C ILE A 67 -9.14 5.70 -11.32
N ALA A 68 -8.48 6.50 -12.15
CA ALA A 68 -8.52 7.96 -12.09
C ALA A 68 -9.95 8.55 -12.20
N GLN A 69 -10.86 7.86 -12.89
CA GLN A 69 -12.26 8.26 -12.98
C GLN A 69 -13.01 8.24 -11.64
N TYR A 70 -12.45 7.53 -10.65
CA TYR A 70 -12.97 7.42 -9.28
C TYR A 70 -12.17 8.25 -8.27
N LEU A 71 -11.37 9.20 -8.75
CA LEU A 71 -10.62 10.16 -7.95
C LEU A 71 -11.15 11.57 -8.21
N PRO A 72 -12.29 11.96 -7.63
CA PRO A 72 -12.80 13.31 -7.77
C PRO A 72 -11.84 14.31 -7.10
N TYR A 73 -11.93 15.58 -7.47
CA TYR A 73 -11.18 16.63 -6.82
C TYR A 73 -12.10 17.78 -6.44
N PHE A 74 -11.68 18.58 -5.48
CA PHE A 74 -12.31 19.82 -5.08
C PHE A 74 -11.27 20.80 -4.52
N PRO A 75 -11.55 22.11 -4.50
CA PRO A 75 -10.67 23.06 -3.84
C PRO A 75 -10.65 22.79 -2.33
N PHE A 76 -9.47 22.76 -1.71
CA PHE A 76 -9.34 22.55 -0.29
C PHE A 76 -8.06 23.19 0.26
N LYS A 77 -8.17 24.02 1.30
CA LYS A 77 -7.04 24.68 1.98
C LYS A 77 -6.06 25.36 1.02
N GLY A 78 -6.58 26.13 0.07
CA GLY A 78 -5.78 26.83 -0.93
C GLY A 78 -5.18 25.94 -2.03
N ILE A 79 -5.49 24.64 -2.05
CA ILE A 79 -5.13 23.70 -3.12
C ILE A 79 -6.28 23.64 -4.10
N PRO A 80 -6.12 24.10 -5.37
CA PRO A 80 -7.23 24.13 -6.34
C PRO A 80 -7.76 22.75 -6.72
N ARG A 81 -6.90 21.71 -6.63
CA ARG A 81 -7.24 20.32 -6.95
C ARG A 81 -6.74 19.41 -5.84
N PHE A 82 -7.54 19.22 -4.83
CA PHE A 82 -7.33 18.21 -3.81
C PHE A 82 -8.04 16.93 -4.24
N TYR A 83 -7.28 15.90 -4.57
CA TYR A 83 -7.81 14.61 -5.00
C TYR A 83 -8.29 13.79 -3.82
N ASP A 84 -9.54 13.37 -3.88
CA ASP A 84 -10.19 12.62 -2.81
C ASP A 84 -10.16 11.12 -3.08
N ILE A 85 -9.48 10.39 -2.21
CA ILE A 85 -9.44 8.92 -2.28
C ILE A 85 -10.77 8.27 -1.87
N GLY A 86 -11.67 9.00 -1.22
CA GLY A 86 -13.01 8.53 -0.85
C GLY A 86 -13.75 7.97 -2.05
N GLY A 87 -13.57 8.57 -3.22
CA GLY A 87 -14.24 8.15 -4.44
C GLY A 87 -13.99 6.70 -4.84
N PHE A 88 -12.75 6.21 -4.79
CA PHE A 88 -12.48 4.79 -5.06
C PHE A 88 -12.76 3.88 -3.85
N LEU A 89 -12.67 4.41 -2.62
CA LEU A 89 -12.97 3.62 -1.42
C LEU A 89 -14.45 3.20 -1.35
N GLU A 90 -15.35 4.02 -1.89
CA GLU A 90 -16.78 3.70 -2.01
C GLU A 90 -17.06 2.60 -3.04
N LYS A 91 -16.10 2.24 -3.86
CA LYS A 91 -16.24 1.25 -4.94
C LYS A 91 -15.38 0.02 -4.64
N PRO A 92 -15.87 -1.00 -3.95
CA PRO A 92 -15.08 -2.14 -3.51
C PRO A 92 -14.28 -2.81 -4.61
N HIS A 93 -14.81 -2.87 -5.84
CA HIS A 93 -14.12 -3.48 -6.99
C HIS A 93 -12.93 -2.64 -7.47
N VAL A 94 -13.01 -1.30 -7.42
CA VAL A 94 -11.91 -0.39 -7.76
C VAL A 94 -10.84 -0.44 -6.68
N PHE A 95 -11.24 -0.41 -5.42
CA PHE A 95 -10.31 -0.54 -4.30
C PHE A 95 -9.57 -1.87 -4.35
N GLN A 96 -10.27 -2.99 -4.62
CA GLN A 96 -9.65 -4.30 -4.80
C GLN A 96 -8.66 -4.28 -5.97
N GLN A 97 -9.01 -3.66 -7.10
CA GLN A 97 -8.11 -3.52 -8.25
C GLN A 97 -6.81 -2.79 -7.88
N ILE A 98 -6.89 -1.71 -7.09
CA ILE A 98 -5.70 -1.01 -6.59
C ILE A 98 -4.84 -1.95 -5.75
N ILE A 99 -5.45 -2.69 -4.80
CA ILE A 99 -4.72 -3.66 -3.98
C ILE A 99 -4.03 -4.71 -4.85
N ASP A 100 -4.73 -5.29 -5.83
CA ASP A 100 -4.19 -6.32 -6.72
C ASP A 100 -3.00 -5.81 -7.55
N ILE A 101 -3.04 -4.56 -8.01
CA ILE A 101 -1.94 -3.89 -8.71
C ILE A 101 -0.70 -3.81 -7.83
N PHE A 102 -0.85 -3.30 -6.59
CA PHE A 102 0.26 -3.20 -5.65
C PHE A 102 0.81 -4.58 -5.28
N VAL A 103 -0.06 -5.54 -5.01
CA VAL A 103 0.36 -6.91 -4.71
C VAL A 103 1.14 -7.53 -5.87
N SER A 104 0.63 -7.40 -7.10
CA SER A 104 1.32 -7.89 -8.30
C SER A 104 2.71 -7.29 -8.48
N ARG A 105 2.88 -6.00 -8.16
CA ARG A 105 4.17 -5.31 -8.25
C ARG A 105 5.17 -5.82 -7.22
N TYR A 106 4.73 -6.05 -5.98
CA TYR A 106 5.64 -6.28 -4.83
C TYR A 106 5.80 -7.74 -4.42
N ASP A 107 4.97 -8.68 -4.92
CA ASP A 107 5.03 -10.10 -4.54
C ASP A 107 6.41 -10.74 -4.83
N ALA A 108 7.06 -10.34 -5.93
CA ALA A 108 8.36 -10.87 -6.33
C ALA A 108 9.58 -10.08 -5.83
N ILE A 109 9.38 -8.89 -5.25
CA ILE A 109 10.50 -7.99 -4.90
C ILE A 109 11.21 -8.40 -3.61
N GLY A 110 10.57 -9.23 -2.78
CA GLY A 110 11.17 -9.72 -1.53
C GLY A 110 11.25 -8.64 -0.46
N ILE A 111 10.10 -8.03 -0.13
CA ILE A 111 9.96 -7.13 1.01
C ILE A 111 9.77 -7.92 2.31
N ASP A 112 10.15 -7.33 3.45
CA ASP A 112 9.97 -7.91 4.78
C ASP A 112 8.81 -7.29 5.53
N ALA A 113 8.52 -6.02 5.28
CA ALA A 113 7.42 -5.31 5.90
C ALA A 113 6.82 -4.23 4.98
N VAL A 114 5.55 -3.88 5.22
CA VAL A 114 4.86 -2.74 4.62
C VAL A 114 4.66 -1.68 5.70
N ALA A 115 5.15 -0.46 5.46
CA ALA A 115 4.94 0.69 6.33
C ALA A 115 3.92 1.65 5.71
N GLY A 116 2.90 2.05 6.45
CA GLY A 116 1.91 3.02 6.00
C GLY A 116 2.02 4.35 6.76
N LEU A 117 1.77 5.46 6.06
CA LEU A 117 1.84 6.80 6.62
C LEU A 117 0.47 7.28 7.13
N ASP A 118 0.46 7.95 8.29
CA ASP A 118 -0.74 8.52 8.91
C ASP A 118 -1.29 9.69 8.06
N ALA A 119 -2.55 9.62 7.61
CA ALA A 119 -3.60 8.68 7.95
C ALA A 119 -3.99 7.75 6.77
N ARG A 120 -3.88 8.22 5.52
CA ARG A 120 -4.44 7.54 4.34
C ARG A 120 -3.63 6.33 3.90
N GLY A 121 -2.32 6.30 4.18
CA GLY A 121 -1.50 5.11 4.03
C GLY A 121 -1.95 3.93 4.91
N PHE A 122 -2.75 4.19 5.98
CA PHE A 122 -3.35 3.13 6.80
C PHE A 122 -4.59 2.50 6.17
N VAL A 123 -5.14 3.10 5.15
CA VAL A 123 -6.25 2.51 4.39
C VAL A 123 -5.72 1.52 3.35
N LEU A 124 -4.61 1.86 2.70
CA LEU A 124 -4.00 1.06 1.64
C LEU A 124 -3.04 0.00 2.17
N GLY A 125 -2.20 0.37 3.14
CA GLY A 125 -1.12 -0.47 3.63
C GLY A 125 -1.56 -1.81 4.22
N PRO A 126 -2.54 -1.87 5.15
CA PRO A 126 -2.98 -3.11 5.76
C PRO A 126 -3.49 -4.17 4.78
N PRO A 127 -4.40 -3.87 3.82
CA PRO A 127 -4.84 -4.87 2.86
C PRO A 127 -3.72 -5.34 1.92
N ILE A 128 -2.80 -4.46 1.51
CA ILE A 128 -1.62 -4.83 0.73
C ILE A 128 -0.69 -5.75 1.56
N ALA A 129 -0.38 -5.38 2.81
CA ALA A 129 0.45 -6.17 3.70
C ALA A 129 -0.14 -7.57 3.94
N LEU A 130 -1.45 -7.64 4.20
CA LEU A 130 -2.17 -8.90 4.41
C LEU A 130 -2.10 -9.80 3.16
N ALA A 131 -2.34 -9.25 1.98
CA ALA A 131 -2.28 -9.99 0.73
C ALA A 131 -0.85 -10.49 0.41
N LEU A 132 0.18 -9.70 0.71
CA LEU A 132 1.59 -10.07 0.60
C LEU A 132 2.07 -10.97 1.75
N LYS A 133 1.24 -11.21 2.78
CA LYS A 133 1.58 -11.98 3.99
C LYS A 133 2.79 -11.39 4.73
N LYS A 134 2.83 -10.05 4.82
CA LYS A 134 3.89 -9.29 5.47
C LYS A 134 3.34 -8.50 6.66
N PRO A 135 4.14 -8.22 7.69
CA PRO A 135 3.74 -7.34 8.77
C PRO A 135 3.44 -5.93 8.25
N PHE A 136 2.46 -5.28 8.88
CA PHE A 136 2.16 -3.88 8.64
C PHE A 136 2.69 -3.01 9.78
N ILE A 137 3.41 -1.95 9.43
CA ILE A 137 4.04 -1.01 10.36
C ILE A 137 3.36 0.35 10.21
N MET A 138 2.83 0.87 11.30
CA MET A 138 2.26 2.22 11.31
C MET A 138 3.35 3.27 11.52
N MET A 139 3.39 4.28 10.67
CA MET A 139 4.17 5.50 10.86
C MET A 139 3.23 6.66 11.14
N ARG A 140 3.31 7.24 12.33
CA ARG A 140 2.36 8.25 12.80
C ARG A 140 3.02 9.57 13.15
N LYS A 141 2.25 10.64 13.12
CA LYS A 141 2.69 11.95 13.61
C LYS A 141 3.13 11.85 15.06
N LYS A 142 4.16 12.63 15.44
CA LYS A 142 4.73 12.66 16.80
C LYS A 142 3.62 12.86 17.86
N GLY A 143 3.72 12.11 18.95
CA GLY A 143 2.75 12.15 20.06
C GLY A 143 1.50 11.26 19.85
N LYS A 144 1.37 10.55 18.74
CA LYS A 144 0.24 9.67 18.46
C LYS A 144 0.51 8.19 18.73
N MET A 145 1.71 7.84 19.25
CA MET A 145 2.13 6.44 19.40
C MET A 145 2.97 6.27 20.67
N PRO A 146 2.66 5.29 21.54
CA PRO A 146 3.50 4.96 22.70
C PRO A 146 4.74 4.19 22.28
N ASN A 147 5.78 4.21 23.12
CA ASN A 147 7.04 3.47 22.94
C ASN A 147 7.61 3.61 21.52
N SER A 148 7.78 4.86 21.07
CA SER A 148 8.16 5.14 19.68
C SER A 148 9.54 5.80 19.56
N ILE A 149 10.10 5.71 18.35
CA ILE A 149 11.26 6.45 17.87
C ILE A 149 10.74 7.55 16.94
N SER A 150 11.34 8.74 16.97
CA SER A 150 10.94 9.88 16.14
C SER A 150 12.00 10.23 15.12
N SER A 151 11.59 10.56 13.91
CA SER A 151 12.49 11.11 12.87
C SER A 151 13.04 12.50 13.23
N SER A 152 12.36 13.24 14.12
CA SER A 152 12.85 14.54 14.61
C SER A 152 13.96 14.44 15.64
N ASP A 153 14.29 13.24 16.14
CA ASP A 153 15.45 13.00 17.00
C ASP A 153 16.76 13.06 16.21
N TYR A 154 16.65 13.19 14.89
CA TYR A 154 17.74 13.52 13.97
C TYR A 154 17.63 14.99 13.58
N ASN A 155 18.69 15.78 13.84
CA ASN A 155 18.79 17.17 13.43
C ASN A 155 18.78 17.27 11.89
N VAL A 156 17.59 17.38 11.32
CA VAL A 156 17.42 17.78 9.93
C VAL A 156 17.29 19.29 9.93
N GLU A 157 18.32 20.00 9.48
CA GLU A 157 18.40 21.48 9.47
C GLU A 157 17.29 22.13 8.61
N TYR A 158 16.45 21.37 7.96
CA TYR A 158 15.42 21.85 7.03
C TYR A 158 14.01 21.40 7.45
N GLY A 159 13.31 22.33 8.10
CA GLY A 159 11.86 22.34 8.21
C GLY A 159 11.28 21.62 9.43
N THR A 160 10.77 22.40 10.35
CA THR A 160 9.86 22.05 11.45
C THR A 160 8.52 21.51 10.95
N ARG A 161 8.49 20.41 10.18
CA ARG A 161 7.27 19.66 9.96
C ARG A 161 7.24 18.51 10.95
N SER A 162 6.11 18.35 11.61
CA SER A 162 5.87 17.33 12.64
C SER A 162 6.47 15.99 12.24
N GLY A 163 7.56 15.59 12.90
CA GLY A 163 8.27 14.35 12.59
C GLY A 163 7.33 13.14 12.72
N LEU A 164 7.60 12.11 11.92
CA LEU A 164 6.93 10.83 12.05
C LEU A 164 7.55 10.03 13.19
N THR A 165 6.80 9.10 13.72
CA THR A 165 7.22 8.12 14.72
C THR A 165 6.87 6.71 14.27
N VAL A 166 7.69 5.75 14.67
CA VAL A 166 7.44 4.31 14.55
C VAL A 166 7.62 3.65 15.92
N GLN A 167 6.90 2.61 16.21
CA GLN A 167 7.14 1.85 17.45
C GLN A 167 8.53 1.21 17.43
N ARG A 168 9.18 1.17 18.60
CA ARG A 168 10.47 0.49 18.76
C ARG A 168 10.34 -0.99 18.41
N ASP A 169 11.43 -1.57 17.92
CA ASP A 169 11.58 -3.01 17.63
C ASP A 169 10.58 -3.54 16.56
N LYS A 170 10.06 -2.66 15.70
CA LYS A 170 9.20 -3.05 14.57
C LYS A 170 9.93 -3.14 13.24
N ILE A 171 11.09 -2.53 13.16
CA ILE A 171 12.01 -2.61 12.01
C ILE A 171 13.33 -3.11 12.58
N SER A 172 13.85 -4.18 12.03
CA SER A 172 15.14 -4.77 12.37
C SER A 172 16.22 -4.33 11.39
N GLU A 173 17.47 -4.51 11.78
CA GLU A 173 18.61 -4.25 10.90
C GLU A 173 18.51 -5.07 9.60
N GLY A 174 18.57 -4.39 8.48
CA GLY A 174 18.50 -5.00 7.15
C GLY A 174 17.08 -5.30 6.64
N ASP A 175 16.02 -5.09 7.42
CA ASP A 175 14.65 -5.29 6.97
C ASP A 175 14.37 -4.46 5.71
N ARG A 176 13.80 -5.10 4.70
CA ARG A 176 13.42 -4.51 3.41
C ARG A 176 11.99 -3.95 3.49
N VAL A 177 11.85 -2.64 3.64
CA VAL A 177 10.58 -1.97 3.92
C VAL A 177 10.02 -1.33 2.66
N LEU A 178 8.76 -1.63 2.34
CA LEU A 178 7.93 -0.91 1.37
C LEU A 178 7.15 0.18 2.10
N ILE A 179 7.30 1.44 1.69
CA ILE A 179 6.52 2.55 2.26
C ILE A 179 5.31 2.82 1.35
N ILE A 180 4.11 2.91 1.95
CA ILE A 180 2.84 3.14 1.25
C ILE A 180 2.18 4.44 1.75
N ASP A 181 1.77 5.27 0.81
CA ASP A 181 0.85 6.39 1.05
C ASP A 181 -0.19 6.46 -0.07
N ASP A 182 -1.18 7.33 0.06
CA ASP A 182 -2.15 7.55 -1.01
C ASP A 182 -1.64 8.51 -2.08
N LEU A 183 -0.95 9.57 -1.67
CA LEU A 183 -0.46 10.63 -2.55
C LEU A 183 0.93 11.10 -2.17
N VAL A 184 1.79 11.28 -3.16
CA VAL A 184 3.10 11.91 -3.01
C VAL A 184 3.16 13.22 -3.80
N ALA A 185 3.34 14.34 -3.07
CA ALA A 185 3.55 15.68 -3.64
C ALA A 185 5.01 16.13 -3.42
N THR A 186 5.23 17.00 -2.45
CA THR A 186 6.56 17.59 -2.17
C THR A 186 7.57 16.60 -1.56
N GLY A 187 7.12 15.44 -1.09
CA GLY A 187 7.97 14.42 -0.50
C GLY A 187 8.38 14.66 0.97
N GLY A 188 7.90 15.73 1.62
CA GLY A 188 8.30 16.04 2.98
C GLY A 188 7.94 14.96 4.01
N THR A 189 6.73 14.39 3.95
CA THR A 189 6.32 13.27 4.81
C THR A 189 7.12 12.02 4.47
N LEU A 190 7.30 11.77 3.17
CA LEU A 190 8.00 10.60 2.67
C LEU A 190 9.48 10.60 3.07
N SER A 191 10.15 11.76 2.99
CA SER A 191 11.55 11.90 3.42
C SER A 191 11.73 11.61 4.92
N SER A 192 10.77 12.04 5.74
CA SER A 192 10.74 11.72 7.17
C SER A 192 10.56 10.22 7.42
N ALA A 193 9.72 9.54 6.63
CA ALA A 193 9.50 8.10 6.72
C ALA A 193 10.75 7.30 6.32
N ILE A 194 11.39 7.66 5.21
CA ILE A 194 12.62 7.03 4.73
C ILE A 194 13.71 7.16 5.80
N SER A 195 13.91 8.38 6.33
CA SER A 195 14.91 8.61 7.39
C SER A 195 14.62 7.78 8.64
N LEU A 196 13.35 7.58 8.96
CA LEU A 196 12.95 6.79 10.13
C LEU A 196 13.21 5.30 9.94
N VAL A 197 13.00 4.75 8.74
CA VAL A 197 13.36 3.37 8.40
C VAL A 197 14.89 3.19 8.52
N HIS A 198 15.67 4.10 7.94
CA HIS A 198 17.13 4.05 8.01
C HIS A 198 17.64 4.19 9.45
N LEU A 199 17.01 5.05 10.26
CA LEU A 199 17.35 5.19 11.68
C LEU A 199 17.17 3.90 12.47
N CYS A 200 16.18 3.08 12.08
CA CYS A 200 15.93 1.77 12.66
C CYS A 200 16.83 0.66 12.10
N GLY A 201 17.71 0.96 11.14
CA GLY A 201 18.58 -0.03 10.48
C GLY A 201 17.95 -0.72 9.27
N GLY A 202 16.71 -0.40 8.91
CA GLY A 202 16.04 -0.95 7.74
C GLY A 202 16.47 -0.31 6.42
N VAL A 203 16.09 -0.94 5.33
CA VAL A 203 16.33 -0.49 3.96
C VAL A 203 14.99 -0.24 3.27
N VAL A 204 14.78 0.97 2.74
CA VAL A 204 13.59 1.26 1.94
C VAL A 204 13.78 0.70 0.54
N VAL A 205 12.91 -0.24 0.16
CA VAL A 205 12.93 -0.86 -1.17
C VAL A 205 12.36 0.08 -2.21
N GLU A 206 11.20 0.63 -1.93
CA GLU A 206 10.49 1.61 -2.75
C GLU A 206 9.47 2.35 -1.91
N CYS A 207 9.14 3.56 -2.30
CA CYS A 207 7.99 4.28 -1.81
C CYS A 207 6.89 4.22 -2.86
N ALA A 208 5.68 3.78 -2.48
CA ALA A 208 4.60 3.57 -3.42
C ALA A 208 3.35 4.37 -3.04
N CYS A 209 2.66 4.91 -4.04
CA CYS A 209 1.43 5.66 -3.84
C CYS A 209 0.43 5.44 -4.99
N VAL A 210 -0.83 5.77 -4.74
CA VAL A 210 -1.83 5.77 -5.81
C VAL A 210 -1.61 6.97 -6.72
N VAL A 211 -1.36 8.14 -6.15
CA VAL A 211 -1.17 9.39 -6.91
C VAL A 211 0.23 9.95 -6.69
N GLU A 212 0.97 10.19 -7.77
CA GLU A 212 2.23 10.93 -7.74
C GLU A 212 2.10 12.25 -8.48
N LEU A 213 2.28 13.37 -7.79
CA LEU A 213 2.32 14.68 -8.42
C LEU A 213 3.74 14.98 -8.92
N LYS A 214 3.96 14.72 -10.19
CA LYS A 214 5.27 14.89 -10.85
C LYS A 214 5.71 16.34 -10.93
N MET A 215 4.76 17.28 -10.90
CA MET A 215 5.05 18.72 -10.88
C MET A 215 5.97 19.16 -9.73
N PHE A 216 6.09 18.37 -8.68
CA PHE A 216 7.00 18.61 -7.55
C PHE A 216 8.36 17.89 -7.68
N ILE A 217 8.59 17.10 -8.72
CA ILE A 217 9.88 16.43 -8.89
C ILE A 217 10.96 17.48 -9.13
N ASP A 218 10.88 18.18 -10.25
CA ASP A 218 11.79 19.25 -10.66
C ASP A 218 11.00 20.43 -11.21
N PRO A 219 10.34 21.24 -10.37
CA PRO A 219 9.56 22.37 -10.82
C PRO A 219 10.45 23.46 -11.46
N PRO A 220 9.90 24.26 -12.37
CA PRO A 220 10.60 25.43 -12.90
C PRO A 220 11.07 26.36 -11.77
N LYS A 221 12.25 26.97 -11.91
CA LYS A 221 12.89 27.80 -10.86
C LYS A 221 12.04 29.00 -10.43
N ASP A 222 11.21 29.52 -11.32
CA ASP A 222 10.35 30.67 -11.14
C ASP A 222 8.91 30.28 -10.68
N SER A 223 8.61 29.00 -10.57
CA SER A 223 7.29 28.53 -10.16
C SER A 223 6.98 28.77 -8.68
N GLY A 224 7.99 28.98 -7.83
CA GLY A 224 7.84 29.03 -6.38
C GLY A 224 7.51 27.70 -5.72
N LEU A 225 7.39 26.61 -6.49
CA LEU A 225 7.10 25.28 -5.97
C LEU A 225 8.35 24.62 -5.33
N PRO A 226 8.18 23.87 -4.26
CA PRO A 226 9.28 23.11 -3.67
C PRO A 226 9.69 21.93 -4.56
N SER A 227 11.00 21.71 -4.73
CA SER A 227 11.55 20.59 -5.50
C SER A 227 11.78 19.36 -4.61
N ARG A 228 11.16 18.23 -4.97
CA ARG A 228 11.36 16.94 -4.30
C ARG A 228 12.77 16.39 -4.56
N THR A 229 13.29 16.53 -5.77
CA THR A 229 14.67 16.14 -6.10
C THR A 229 15.68 16.87 -5.24
N LYS A 230 15.51 18.19 -5.06
CA LYS A 230 16.38 18.98 -4.20
C LYS A 230 16.33 18.49 -2.76
N LEU A 231 15.13 18.32 -2.19
CA LEU A 231 14.91 17.80 -0.83
C LEU A 231 15.59 16.43 -0.64
N PHE A 232 15.37 15.49 -1.56
CA PHE A 232 15.93 14.15 -1.46
C PHE A 232 17.44 14.11 -1.60
N THR A 233 18.01 15.00 -2.43
CA THR A 233 19.46 15.14 -2.58
C THR A 233 20.08 15.71 -1.30
N GLU A 234 19.51 16.74 -0.72
CA GLU A 234 19.96 17.34 0.56
C GLU A 234 19.91 16.30 1.69
N MET A 235 18.90 15.47 1.73
CA MET A 235 18.75 14.39 2.72
C MET A 235 19.51 13.10 2.36
N LYS A 236 20.21 13.06 1.23
CA LYS A 236 20.99 11.90 0.74
C LYS A 236 20.14 10.62 0.58
N ILE A 237 18.87 10.79 0.20
CA ILE A 237 17.91 9.71 -0.02
C ILE A 237 17.42 9.62 -1.47
N ASN A 238 18.07 10.32 -2.39
CA ASN A 238 17.74 10.35 -3.82
C ASN A 238 17.91 8.99 -4.54
N HIS A 239 18.52 8.01 -3.89
CA HIS A 239 18.61 6.64 -4.37
C HIS A 239 17.37 5.80 -4.09
N VAL A 240 16.46 6.26 -3.23
CA VAL A 240 15.21 5.56 -2.91
C VAL A 240 14.20 5.80 -4.03
N PRO A 241 13.75 4.75 -4.75
CA PRO A 241 12.78 4.92 -5.80
C PRO A 241 11.38 5.26 -5.27
N ILE A 242 10.63 6.03 -6.08
CA ILE A 242 9.22 6.30 -5.86
C ILE A 242 8.45 5.75 -7.06
N TRP A 243 7.35 5.05 -6.79
CA TRP A 243 6.42 4.61 -7.80
C TRP A 243 5.01 5.08 -7.46
N GLY A 244 4.40 5.81 -8.40
CA GLY A 244 3.01 6.20 -8.36
C GLY A 244 2.23 5.48 -9.45
N LEU A 245 1.01 5.02 -9.15
CA LEU A 245 0.16 4.39 -10.14
C LEU A 245 -0.38 5.42 -11.15
N ILE A 246 -0.76 6.61 -10.68
CA ILE A 246 -1.42 7.68 -11.43
C ILE A 246 -0.65 8.98 -11.25
N SER A 247 -0.37 9.69 -12.34
CA SER A 247 0.17 11.05 -12.28
C SER A 247 -0.88 12.12 -12.55
N GLU A 248 -0.51 13.39 -12.34
CA GLU A 248 -1.38 14.52 -12.67
C GLU A 248 -1.75 14.59 -14.15
N ASP A 249 -0.98 14.00 -15.05
CA ASP A 249 -1.29 13.99 -16.48
C ASP A 249 -2.59 13.25 -16.74
N VAL A 250 -2.78 12.08 -16.13
CA VAL A 250 -4.03 11.31 -16.22
C VAL A 250 -5.14 11.97 -15.42
N LEU A 251 -4.85 12.43 -14.20
CA LEU A 251 -5.84 13.09 -13.35
C LEU A 251 -6.39 14.37 -13.97
N THR A 252 -5.61 15.07 -14.77
CA THR A 252 -6.06 16.29 -15.46
C THR A 252 -7.14 15.99 -16.50
N VAL A 253 -7.09 14.80 -17.10
CA VAL A 253 -8.03 14.38 -18.17
C VAL A 253 -9.21 13.58 -17.60
N GLU A 254 -8.95 12.64 -16.70
CA GLU A 254 -9.94 11.65 -16.26
C GLU A 254 -10.65 12.02 -14.96
N ALA A 255 -9.99 12.74 -14.05
CA ALA A 255 -10.60 13.15 -12.79
C ALA A 255 -11.60 14.28 -12.97
N LYS A 256 -12.68 14.26 -12.18
CA LYS A 256 -13.76 15.23 -12.24
C LYS A 256 -13.88 16.01 -10.94
N LEU A 257 -14.37 17.26 -11.05
CA LEU A 257 -14.82 18.01 -9.89
C LEU A 257 -15.95 17.23 -9.20
N HIS A 258 -15.90 17.15 -7.88
CA HIS A 258 -16.98 16.54 -7.11
C HIS A 258 -18.27 17.35 -7.30
N GLU A 259 -19.35 16.70 -7.77
CA GLU A 259 -20.60 17.39 -8.16
C GLU A 259 -21.30 18.02 -6.95
N ASP A 260 -21.20 17.38 -5.78
CA ASP A 260 -21.84 17.81 -4.53
C ASP A 260 -20.89 18.56 -3.59
N TYR A 261 -19.80 19.16 -4.13
CA TYR A 261 -18.85 19.91 -3.30
C TYR A 261 -19.53 21.10 -2.63
N VAL A 262 -19.47 21.13 -1.33
CA VAL A 262 -19.87 22.27 -0.48
C VAL A 262 -18.62 22.78 0.22
N ASP A 263 -18.28 24.04 0.01
CA ASP A 263 -17.22 24.70 0.78
C ASP A 263 -17.73 24.90 2.21
N ASP A 264 -17.15 24.22 3.17
CA ASP A 264 -17.53 24.31 4.59
C ASP A 264 -17.07 25.63 5.24
N GLY A 265 -16.30 26.44 4.51
CA GLY A 265 -15.88 27.77 4.96
C GLY A 265 -14.95 27.77 6.16
N GLU A 266 -14.47 26.60 6.60
CA GLU A 266 -13.49 26.51 7.69
C GLU A 266 -12.09 26.85 7.16
N GLU A 267 -11.64 28.06 7.41
CA GLU A 267 -10.23 28.44 7.35
C GLU A 267 -9.49 27.73 8.50
N HIS A 268 -8.76 26.69 8.17
CA HIS A 268 -7.92 25.96 9.14
C HIS A 268 -6.44 26.35 9.01
#